data_40e2fa612f83093802d07d1a40cdbde4
#
_entry.id   40e2fa612f83093802d07d1a40cdbde4
#
_cell.length_a   1.000
_cell.length_b   1.000
_cell.length_c   1.000
_cell.angle_alpha   90.00
_cell.angle_beta   90.00
_cell.angle_gamma   90.00
#
_symmetry.space_group_name_H-M   'P 1'
#
loop_
_entity.id
_entity.type
_entity.pdbx_description
1 polymer ?
#
loop_
_entity_poly.entity_id
_entity_poly.type
_entity_poly.pdbx_seq_one_letter_code
_entity_poly.pdbx_strand_id
1 'polypeptide(L)'
;GSVLAKKGTLQFTLKEAFVNSGSVSATGDLTIASGSLKNDGVLYASNNQTLRVGNLDNNGRIFAEKRLVMNASALNNRGNIGATTDALQVTTTGNLTNSGTLVGDAAAVSLNVGGDVDNSGNIISNEKDVSLTASGKSIKNQGKIEGKNVTLTASNADATLENSGTLNARQKAQVKAVKLNNNGGTLSAAGDVALNVSKQLNNTHGGEILAGENLTLDGAQTTALTNDNSRIQGKNVTLSNMSTLTNTGDAVLLASGAMDLS
;
A
#
# COMPACT_ATOMS: atom_id res chain seq x y z
N GLY A 1 4.43 -19.75 -25.79
CA GLY A 1 3.37 -20.75 -25.90
C GLY A 1 2.19 -20.44 -25.01
N SER A 2 1.14 -21.25 -25.09
CA SER A 2 -0.05 -21.10 -24.21
C SER A 2 -0.41 -22.44 -23.57
N VAL A 3 -0.83 -22.37 -22.30
CA VAL A 3 -1.44 -23.48 -21.56
C VAL A 3 -2.85 -23.06 -21.16
N LEU A 4 -3.84 -23.82 -21.56
CA LEU A 4 -5.24 -23.47 -21.31
C LEU A 4 -5.99 -24.69 -20.76
N ALA A 5 -6.55 -24.56 -19.55
CA ALA A 5 -7.61 -25.46 -19.07
C ALA A 5 -8.98 -24.88 -19.47
N LYS A 6 -9.61 -25.47 -20.50
CA LYS A 6 -10.94 -25.07 -20.98
C LYS A 6 -12.05 -25.42 -20.00
N LYS A 7 -11.82 -26.38 -19.10
CA LYS A 7 -12.73 -26.75 -18.01
C LYS A 7 -11.91 -27.12 -16.79
N GLY A 8 -12.15 -26.42 -15.68
CA GLY A 8 -11.59 -26.76 -14.38
C GLY A 8 -10.30 -26.02 -14.02
N THR A 9 -9.52 -26.61 -13.14
CA THR A 9 -8.36 -26.05 -12.45
C THR A 9 -7.05 -26.43 -13.14
N LEU A 10 -6.08 -25.51 -13.10
CA LEU A 10 -4.67 -25.79 -13.39
C LEU A 10 -3.85 -25.79 -12.10
N GLN A 11 -2.97 -26.77 -11.98
CA GLN A 11 -2.03 -26.83 -10.87
C GLN A 11 -0.62 -27.13 -11.38
N PHE A 12 0.35 -26.33 -10.94
CA PHE A 12 1.76 -26.54 -11.18
C PHE A 12 2.48 -26.67 -9.84
N THR A 13 3.31 -27.70 -9.71
CA THR A 13 4.19 -27.88 -8.54
C THR A 13 5.59 -28.20 -9.06
N LEU A 14 6.50 -27.25 -8.86
CA LEU A 14 7.87 -27.30 -9.34
C LEU A 14 8.84 -27.04 -8.19
N LYS A 15 9.95 -27.75 -8.16
CA LYS A 15 11.01 -27.49 -7.16
C LYS A 15 11.76 -26.20 -7.45
N GLU A 16 12.01 -25.95 -8.73
CA GLU A 16 12.81 -24.83 -9.22
C GLU A 16 11.91 -23.66 -9.70
N ALA A 17 12.29 -23.02 -10.76
CA ALA A 17 11.61 -21.86 -11.31
C ALA A 17 10.39 -22.21 -12.18
N PHE A 18 9.33 -21.43 -12.08
CA PHE A 18 8.28 -21.32 -13.07
C PHE A 18 8.52 -20.07 -13.90
N VAL A 19 8.76 -20.23 -15.21
CA VAL A 19 8.98 -19.11 -16.13
C VAL A 19 7.85 -19.08 -17.15
N ASN A 20 7.12 -17.98 -17.22
CA ASN A 20 6.03 -17.78 -18.17
C ASN A 20 6.32 -16.57 -19.07
N SER A 21 6.50 -16.79 -20.35
CA SER A 21 6.57 -15.75 -21.39
C SER A 21 5.37 -15.78 -22.34
N GLY A 22 4.41 -16.67 -22.09
CA GLY A 22 3.21 -16.85 -22.90
C GLY A 22 1.93 -16.60 -22.10
N SER A 23 0.92 -17.46 -22.31
CA SER A 23 -0.34 -17.40 -21.58
C SER A 23 -0.61 -18.69 -20.84
N VAL A 24 -0.90 -18.61 -19.56
CA VAL A 24 -1.42 -19.70 -18.73
C VAL A 24 -2.78 -19.29 -18.21
N SER A 25 -3.83 -20.01 -18.59
CA SER A 25 -5.20 -19.64 -18.27
C SER A 25 -6.02 -20.84 -17.79
N ALA A 26 -6.82 -20.63 -16.76
CA ALA A 26 -7.79 -21.61 -16.26
C ALA A 26 -9.19 -21.00 -16.20
N THR A 27 -10.22 -21.74 -16.62
CA THR A 27 -11.62 -21.35 -16.42
C THR A 27 -12.11 -21.64 -15.00
N GLY A 28 -11.33 -22.37 -14.20
CA GLY A 28 -11.49 -22.58 -12.77
C GLY A 28 -10.37 -21.87 -12.01
N ASP A 29 -9.82 -22.56 -11.04
CA ASP A 29 -8.70 -22.05 -10.22
C ASP A 29 -7.34 -22.28 -10.91
N LEU A 30 -6.38 -21.40 -10.64
CA LEU A 30 -4.98 -21.58 -11.02
C LEU A 30 -4.12 -21.61 -9.76
N THR A 31 -3.38 -22.69 -9.55
CA THR A 31 -2.43 -22.81 -8.46
C THR A 31 -1.01 -23.03 -9.00
N ILE A 32 -0.06 -22.24 -8.52
CA ILE A 32 1.36 -22.39 -8.83
C ILE A 32 2.14 -22.44 -7.53
N ALA A 33 2.88 -23.54 -7.33
CA ALA A 33 3.88 -23.70 -6.28
C ALA A 33 5.23 -23.92 -6.93
N SER A 34 6.23 -23.07 -6.64
CA SER A 34 7.57 -23.18 -7.25
C SER A 34 8.64 -22.49 -6.40
N GLY A 35 9.89 -22.87 -6.62
CA GLY A 35 11.04 -22.23 -5.98
C GLY A 35 11.14 -20.74 -6.32
N SER A 36 10.78 -20.34 -7.55
CA SER A 36 10.62 -18.94 -7.94
C SER A 36 9.61 -18.82 -9.09
N LEU A 37 9.10 -17.60 -9.31
CA LEU A 37 8.20 -17.29 -10.42
C LEU A 37 8.70 -16.06 -11.17
N LYS A 38 8.93 -16.22 -12.48
CA LYS A 38 9.13 -15.12 -13.41
C LYS A 38 7.98 -15.10 -14.42
N ASN A 39 7.23 -14.00 -14.45
CA ASN A 39 6.11 -13.82 -15.37
C ASN A 39 6.34 -12.62 -16.29
N ASP A 40 6.64 -12.89 -17.56
CA ASP A 40 6.71 -11.89 -18.62
C ASP A 40 5.45 -11.93 -19.51
N GLY A 41 4.55 -12.90 -19.28
CA GLY A 41 3.31 -13.13 -20.03
C GLY A 41 2.04 -12.92 -19.20
N VAL A 42 1.09 -13.82 -19.37
CA VAL A 42 -0.23 -13.76 -18.68
C VAL A 42 -0.44 -15.02 -17.83
N LEU A 43 -0.78 -14.81 -16.55
CA LEU A 43 -1.33 -15.82 -15.66
C LEU A 43 -2.76 -15.39 -15.31
N TYR A 44 -3.74 -16.21 -15.66
CA TYR A 44 -5.15 -15.87 -15.50
C TYR A 44 -5.97 -17.01 -14.93
N ALA A 45 -6.87 -16.69 -14.00
CA ALA A 45 -7.88 -17.59 -13.48
C ALA A 45 -9.27 -16.93 -13.50
N SER A 46 -10.30 -17.63 -14.03
CA SER A 46 -11.68 -17.14 -13.95
C SER A 46 -12.31 -17.30 -12.56
N ASN A 47 -11.65 -18.02 -11.66
CA ASN A 47 -12.01 -18.08 -10.25
C ASN A 47 -10.84 -17.55 -9.40
N ASN A 48 -10.29 -18.40 -8.56
CA ASN A 48 -9.22 -18.02 -7.66
C ASN A 48 -7.85 -18.33 -8.25
N GLN A 49 -6.87 -17.51 -7.92
CA GLN A 49 -5.47 -17.80 -8.21
C GLN A 49 -4.69 -17.86 -6.91
N THR A 50 -3.86 -18.90 -6.78
CA THR A 50 -2.99 -19.07 -5.62
C THR A 50 -1.55 -19.28 -6.08
N LEU A 51 -0.67 -18.39 -5.64
CA LEU A 51 0.77 -18.47 -5.91
C LEU A 51 1.51 -18.68 -4.59
N ARG A 52 2.29 -19.76 -4.51
CA ARG A 52 3.20 -20.06 -3.40
C ARG A 52 4.59 -20.24 -3.97
N VAL A 53 5.38 -19.19 -3.90
CA VAL A 53 6.65 -19.12 -4.61
C VAL A 53 7.74 -18.51 -3.74
N GLY A 54 9.00 -18.76 -4.10
CA GLY A 54 10.10 -18.00 -3.54
C GLY A 54 10.08 -16.55 -4.02
N ASN A 55 11.05 -16.14 -4.82
CA ASN A 55 11.00 -14.79 -5.41
C ASN A 55 9.98 -14.75 -6.56
N LEU A 56 9.18 -13.67 -6.59
CA LEU A 56 8.22 -13.40 -7.64
C LEU A 56 8.64 -12.13 -8.41
N ASP A 57 9.00 -12.30 -9.68
CA ASP A 57 9.24 -11.20 -10.63
C ASP A 57 8.10 -11.17 -11.66
N ASN A 58 7.32 -10.09 -11.67
CA ASN A 58 6.23 -9.90 -12.61
C ASN A 58 6.48 -8.68 -13.51
N ASN A 59 6.69 -8.92 -14.79
CA ASN A 59 6.72 -7.89 -15.83
C ASN A 59 5.44 -7.93 -16.70
N GLY A 60 4.67 -9.02 -16.63
CA GLY A 60 3.46 -9.25 -17.38
C GLY A 60 2.18 -9.00 -16.57
N ARG A 61 1.20 -9.88 -16.76
CA ARG A 61 -0.10 -9.79 -16.09
C ARG A 61 -0.37 -11.04 -15.25
N ILE A 62 -0.75 -10.84 -13.98
CA ILE A 62 -1.25 -11.88 -13.07
C ILE A 62 -2.64 -11.44 -12.61
N PHE A 63 -3.68 -12.22 -12.92
CA PHE A 63 -5.04 -11.77 -12.69
C PHE A 63 -6.00 -12.90 -12.32
N ALA A 64 -6.88 -12.66 -11.36
CA ALA A 64 -7.97 -13.55 -10.98
C ALA A 64 -9.30 -12.77 -10.99
N GLU A 65 -10.37 -13.39 -11.54
CA GLU A 65 -11.71 -12.78 -11.51
C GLU A 65 -12.28 -12.72 -10.09
N LYS A 66 -11.88 -13.65 -9.21
CA LYS A 66 -12.32 -13.61 -7.81
C LYS A 66 -11.18 -13.21 -6.90
N ARG A 67 -10.49 -14.15 -6.32
CA ARG A 67 -9.44 -13.92 -5.33
C ARG A 67 -8.07 -14.25 -5.90
N LEU A 68 -7.11 -13.38 -5.65
CA LEU A 68 -5.70 -13.66 -5.88
C LEU A 68 -4.96 -13.68 -4.54
N VAL A 69 -4.37 -14.82 -4.21
CA VAL A 69 -3.54 -15.00 -3.01
C VAL A 69 -2.11 -15.28 -3.45
N MET A 70 -1.18 -14.44 -2.99
CA MET A 70 0.24 -14.61 -3.25
C MET A 70 1.01 -14.70 -1.93
N ASN A 71 1.78 -15.78 -1.79
CA ASN A 71 2.74 -15.97 -0.72
C ASN A 71 4.12 -16.11 -1.37
N ALA A 72 5.00 -15.17 -1.10
CA ALA A 72 6.31 -15.12 -1.71
C ALA A 72 7.41 -14.79 -0.69
N SER A 73 8.66 -15.11 -1.00
CA SER A 73 9.78 -14.59 -0.22
C SER A 73 9.98 -13.09 -0.47
N ALA A 74 9.90 -12.68 -1.73
CA ALA A 74 9.92 -11.27 -2.13
C ALA A 74 9.05 -11.08 -3.38
N LEU A 75 8.49 -9.87 -3.55
CA LEU A 75 7.74 -9.47 -4.73
C LEU A 75 8.39 -8.28 -5.42
N ASN A 76 8.67 -8.45 -6.70
CA ASN A 76 9.08 -7.38 -7.60
C ASN A 76 8.05 -7.28 -8.74
N ASN A 77 7.21 -6.25 -8.71
CA ASN A 77 6.17 -6.04 -9.70
C ASN A 77 6.46 -4.82 -10.57
N ARG A 78 6.64 -5.06 -11.86
CA ARG A 78 6.74 -4.02 -12.91
C ARG A 78 5.54 -4.05 -13.85
N GLY A 79 4.75 -5.14 -13.81
CA GLY A 79 3.55 -5.35 -14.62
C GLY A 79 2.27 -5.08 -13.84
N ASN A 80 1.23 -5.85 -14.16
CA ASN A 80 -0.08 -5.71 -13.53
C ASN A 80 -0.44 -6.98 -12.74
N ILE A 81 -0.83 -6.80 -11.49
CA ILE A 81 -1.33 -7.85 -10.61
C ILE A 81 -2.69 -7.41 -10.08
N GLY A 82 -3.73 -8.24 -10.23
CA GLY A 82 -5.06 -7.84 -9.82
C GLY A 82 -6.05 -8.95 -9.50
N ALA A 83 -7.11 -8.54 -8.78
CA ALA A 83 -8.30 -9.33 -8.52
C ALA A 83 -9.55 -8.49 -8.77
N THR A 84 -10.62 -9.10 -9.31
CA THR A 84 -11.84 -8.34 -9.64
C THR A 84 -12.81 -8.23 -8.48
N THR A 85 -13.20 -9.34 -7.82
CA THR A 85 -14.37 -9.28 -6.93
C THR A 85 -14.10 -9.48 -5.45
N ASP A 86 -13.23 -10.44 -5.06
CA ASP A 86 -13.08 -10.79 -3.63
C ASP A 86 -11.92 -10.03 -2.97
N ALA A 87 -10.69 -10.45 -3.26
CA ALA A 87 -9.50 -9.86 -2.65
C ALA A 87 -8.23 -10.07 -3.47
N LEU A 88 -7.35 -9.07 -3.47
CA LEU A 88 -5.94 -9.21 -3.75
C LEU A 88 -5.19 -9.30 -2.41
N GLN A 89 -4.63 -10.45 -2.10
CA GLN A 89 -3.87 -10.70 -0.88
C GLN A 89 -2.43 -11.04 -1.23
N VAL A 90 -1.50 -10.25 -0.73
CA VAL A 90 -0.05 -10.47 -0.89
C VAL A 90 0.60 -10.61 0.47
N THR A 91 1.29 -11.69 0.68
CA THR A 91 2.15 -11.90 1.86
C THR A 91 3.57 -12.17 1.39
N THR A 92 4.53 -11.39 1.88
CA THR A 92 5.95 -11.65 1.65
C THR A 92 6.69 -11.78 2.96
N THR A 93 7.72 -12.62 3.01
CA THR A 93 8.63 -12.69 4.16
C THR A 93 9.75 -11.65 4.08
N GLY A 94 10.07 -11.18 2.89
CA GLY A 94 11.02 -10.11 2.59
C GLY A 94 10.34 -8.90 1.95
N ASN A 95 11.04 -8.22 1.06
CA ASN A 95 10.65 -6.93 0.50
C ASN A 95 9.57 -7.01 -0.58
N LEU A 96 8.82 -5.93 -0.71
CA LEU A 96 7.91 -5.64 -1.82
C LEU A 96 8.39 -4.41 -2.58
N THR A 97 8.68 -4.57 -3.87
CA THR A 97 8.97 -3.47 -4.80
C THR A 97 7.88 -3.44 -5.86
N ASN A 98 7.20 -2.31 -6.00
CA ASN A 98 6.13 -2.11 -6.98
C ASN A 98 6.37 -0.85 -7.81
N SER A 99 6.75 -1.02 -9.07
CA SER A 99 6.76 0.05 -10.07
C SER A 99 5.63 -0.10 -11.11
N GLY A 100 4.89 -1.20 -11.04
CA GLY A 100 3.71 -1.47 -11.85
C GLY A 100 2.40 -1.18 -11.11
N THR A 101 1.42 -2.06 -11.24
CA THR A 101 0.09 -1.89 -10.62
C THR A 101 -0.28 -3.13 -9.81
N LEU A 102 -0.70 -2.91 -8.56
CA LEU A 102 -1.43 -3.84 -7.71
C LEU A 102 -2.87 -3.32 -7.60
N VAL A 103 -3.86 -4.05 -8.09
CA VAL A 103 -5.23 -3.52 -8.20
C VAL A 103 -6.29 -4.52 -7.72
N GLY A 104 -7.22 -4.04 -6.89
CA GLY A 104 -8.51 -4.65 -6.63
C GLY A 104 -9.60 -3.84 -7.32
N ASP A 105 -10.40 -4.45 -8.19
CA ASP A 105 -11.52 -3.71 -8.80
C ASP A 105 -12.66 -3.56 -7.78
N ALA A 106 -13.59 -4.49 -7.69
CA ALA A 106 -14.51 -4.56 -6.54
C ALA A 106 -13.91 -5.35 -5.35
N ALA A 107 -12.59 -5.51 -5.32
CA ALA A 107 -11.82 -6.31 -4.38
C ALA A 107 -10.96 -5.44 -3.43
N ALA A 108 -10.85 -5.85 -2.18
CA ALA A 108 -9.91 -5.24 -1.26
C ALA A 108 -8.46 -5.62 -1.62
N VAL A 109 -7.52 -4.71 -1.37
CA VAL A 109 -6.08 -4.95 -1.51
C VAL A 109 -5.45 -5.04 -0.13
N SER A 110 -4.89 -6.20 0.20
CA SER A 110 -4.24 -6.46 1.49
C SER A 110 -2.81 -6.92 1.27
N LEU A 111 -1.86 -6.14 1.75
CA LEU A 111 -0.43 -6.38 1.63
C LEU A 111 0.17 -6.57 3.03
N ASN A 112 0.74 -7.74 3.29
CA ASN A 112 1.47 -8.04 4.52
C ASN A 112 2.93 -8.36 4.17
N VAL A 113 3.82 -7.42 4.45
CA VAL A 113 5.21 -7.44 3.99
C VAL A 113 6.14 -7.60 5.18
N GLY A 114 6.91 -8.70 5.19
CA GLY A 114 7.90 -8.97 6.24
C GLY A 114 9.13 -8.06 6.20
N GLY A 115 9.44 -7.50 5.03
CA GLY A 115 10.54 -6.57 4.79
C GLY A 115 10.09 -5.13 4.55
N ASP A 116 10.87 -4.41 3.77
CA ASP A 116 10.61 -3.04 3.35
C ASP A 116 9.65 -3.00 2.15
N VAL A 117 8.97 -1.87 2.00
CA VAL A 117 8.10 -1.58 0.85
C VAL A 117 8.64 -0.38 0.08
N ASP A 118 8.80 -0.54 -1.24
CA ASP A 118 9.10 0.53 -2.18
C ASP A 118 8.01 0.56 -3.26
N ASN A 119 7.16 1.59 -3.24
CA ASN A 119 6.10 1.80 -4.22
C ASN A 119 6.35 3.06 -5.04
N SER A 120 6.74 2.89 -6.28
CA SER A 120 6.80 3.96 -7.29
C SER A 120 5.65 3.85 -8.32
N GLY A 121 4.89 2.76 -8.27
CA GLY A 121 3.72 2.50 -9.11
C GLY A 121 2.39 2.73 -8.39
N ASN A 122 1.41 1.90 -8.69
CA ASN A 122 0.06 2.03 -8.16
C ASN A 122 -0.31 0.86 -7.23
N ILE A 123 -0.90 1.15 -6.08
CA ILE A 123 -1.57 0.21 -5.19
C ILE A 123 -2.99 0.74 -4.99
N ILE A 124 -3.99 0.11 -5.63
CA ILE A 124 -5.33 0.70 -5.76
C ILE A 124 -6.41 -0.34 -5.47
N SER A 125 -7.41 0.06 -4.71
CA SER A 125 -8.71 -0.60 -4.70
C SER A 125 -9.77 0.38 -5.19
N ASN A 126 -10.45 0.04 -6.31
CA ASN A 126 -11.43 0.94 -6.92
C ASN A 126 -12.68 1.11 -6.05
N GLU A 127 -13.10 0.06 -5.34
CA GLU A 127 -14.34 0.11 -4.53
C GLU A 127 -14.13 -0.20 -3.04
N LYS A 128 -13.08 -0.91 -2.68
CA LYS A 128 -12.85 -1.41 -1.32
C LYS A 128 -11.63 -0.75 -0.67
N ASP A 129 -11.17 -1.35 0.39
CA ASP A 129 -10.09 -0.84 1.21
C ASP A 129 -8.70 -1.29 0.69
N VAL A 130 -7.71 -0.47 0.97
CA VAL A 130 -6.30 -0.83 0.86
C VAL A 130 -5.70 -0.90 2.26
N SER A 131 -5.11 -2.03 2.59
CA SER A 131 -4.37 -2.25 3.83
C SER A 131 -2.93 -2.69 3.50
N LEU A 132 -1.95 -1.98 4.03
CA LEU A 132 -0.54 -2.30 3.90
C LEU A 132 0.10 -2.32 5.28
N THR A 133 0.65 -3.47 5.65
CA THR A 133 1.47 -3.63 6.85
C THR A 133 2.87 -4.05 6.44
N ALA A 134 3.88 -3.36 6.93
CA ALA A 134 5.27 -3.71 6.72
C ALA A 134 6.02 -3.85 8.05
N SER A 135 6.83 -4.89 8.16
CA SER A 135 7.68 -5.18 9.34
C SER A 135 9.13 -4.76 9.14
N GLY A 136 9.50 -4.32 7.94
CA GLY A 136 10.81 -3.72 7.64
C GLY A 136 10.97 -2.33 8.24
N LYS A 137 12.08 -1.69 7.94
CA LYS A 137 12.41 -0.35 8.45
C LYS A 137 11.83 0.78 7.63
N SER A 138 11.32 0.49 6.42
CA SER A 138 10.84 1.50 5.49
C SER A 138 9.55 1.10 4.78
N ILE A 139 8.61 2.03 4.73
CA ILE A 139 7.57 2.10 3.70
C ILE A 139 7.83 3.37 2.91
N LYS A 140 8.20 3.24 1.64
CA LYS A 140 8.44 4.36 0.75
C LYS A 140 7.36 4.39 -0.32
N ASN A 141 6.62 5.50 -0.38
CA ASN A 141 5.62 5.73 -1.42
C ASN A 141 6.01 6.96 -2.25
N GLN A 142 6.39 6.72 -3.48
CA GLN A 142 6.65 7.74 -4.51
C GLN A 142 5.56 7.73 -5.58
N GLY A 143 4.76 6.66 -5.62
CA GLY A 143 3.64 6.46 -6.53
C GLY A 143 2.30 6.78 -5.90
N LYS A 144 1.31 5.94 -6.17
CA LYS A 144 -0.07 6.14 -5.71
C LYS A 144 -0.54 4.97 -4.85
N ILE A 145 -1.15 5.30 -3.70
CA ILE A 145 -1.90 4.35 -2.87
C ILE A 145 -3.31 4.92 -2.72
N GLU A 146 -4.34 4.19 -3.19
CA GLU A 146 -5.72 4.67 -3.17
C GLU A 146 -6.71 3.57 -2.83
N GLY A 147 -7.71 3.90 -2.01
CA GLY A 147 -8.80 3.00 -1.63
C GLY A 147 -10.02 3.73 -1.09
N LYS A 148 -11.08 2.98 -0.75
CA LYS A 148 -12.21 3.52 0.01
C LYS A 148 -11.70 3.98 1.37
N ASN A 149 -11.11 3.06 2.14
CA ASN A 149 -10.26 3.37 3.27
C ASN A 149 -8.84 2.95 2.95
N VAL A 150 -7.86 3.69 3.47
CA VAL A 150 -6.44 3.34 3.34
C VAL A 150 -5.83 3.23 4.73
N THR A 151 -5.25 2.08 5.02
CA THR A 151 -4.54 1.83 6.29
C THR A 151 -3.10 1.45 5.99
N LEU A 152 -2.15 2.24 6.49
CA LEU A 152 -0.72 1.94 6.43
C LEU A 152 -0.17 1.73 7.84
N THR A 153 0.53 0.62 8.05
CA THR A 153 1.17 0.29 9.32
C THR A 153 2.63 -0.09 9.09
N ALA A 154 3.53 0.76 9.57
CA ALA A 154 4.95 0.43 9.69
C ALA A 154 5.21 -0.07 11.11
N SER A 155 5.37 -1.38 11.26
CA SER A 155 5.35 -2.05 12.58
C SER A 155 6.70 -2.18 13.26
N ASN A 156 7.81 -1.94 12.56
CA ASN A 156 9.15 -1.98 13.14
C ASN A 156 9.37 -0.80 14.10
N ALA A 157 10.09 -1.02 15.21
CA ALA A 157 10.36 -0.02 16.24
C ALA A 157 11.18 1.21 15.76
N ASP A 158 11.82 1.11 14.60
CA ASP A 158 12.58 2.20 13.97
C ASP A 158 12.03 2.58 12.59
N ALA A 159 10.80 2.12 12.27
CA ALA A 159 10.24 2.28 10.94
C ALA A 159 9.97 3.73 10.56
N THR A 160 10.30 4.06 9.33
CA THR A 160 9.95 5.33 8.68
C THR A 160 8.96 5.08 7.55
N LEU A 161 7.87 5.84 7.54
CA LEU A 161 7.02 5.98 6.36
C LEU A 161 7.42 7.25 5.62
N GLU A 162 7.88 7.10 4.39
CA GLU A 162 8.25 8.19 3.49
C GLU A 162 7.19 8.31 2.40
N ASN A 163 6.56 9.48 2.29
CA ASN A 163 5.59 9.76 1.25
C ASN A 163 6.00 11.00 0.44
N SER A 164 6.40 10.80 -0.80
CA SER A 164 6.58 11.85 -1.78
C SER A 164 5.63 11.71 -2.98
N GLY A 165 4.78 10.67 -2.94
CA GLY A 165 3.71 10.43 -3.88
C GLY A 165 2.34 10.78 -3.30
N THR A 166 1.33 10.01 -3.68
CA THR A 166 -0.06 10.23 -3.24
C THR A 166 -0.56 9.05 -2.40
N LEU A 167 -1.09 9.35 -1.23
CA LEU A 167 -1.91 8.47 -0.42
C LEU A 167 -3.30 9.12 -0.32
N ASN A 168 -4.31 8.50 -0.93
CA ASN A 168 -5.65 9.05 -0.98
C ASN A 168 -6.70 8.04 -0.54
N ALA A 169 -7.54 8.41 0.40
CA ALA A 169 -8.70 7.64 0.81
C ALA A 169 -10.00 8.36 0.46
N ARG A 170 -10.95 7.64 -0.14
CA ARG A 170 -12.27 8.20 -0.43
C ARG A 170 -13.12 8.40 0.81
N GLN A 171 -12.75 7.74 1.94
CA GLN A 171 -13.40 7.93 3.23
C GLN A 171 -12.40 8.21 4.35
N LYS A 172 -11.57 7.24 4.74
CA LYS A 172 -10.68 7.37 5.89
C LYS A 172 -9.26 6.92 5.57
N ALA A 173 -8.28 7.76 5.90
CA ALA A 173 -6.87 7.40 5.89
C ALA A 173 -6.36 7.19 7.32
N GLN A 174 -5.71 6.06 7.57
CA GLN A 174 -5.08 5.72 8.85
C GLN A 174 -3.61 5.40 8.62
N VAL A 175 -2.74 6.07 9.35
CA VAL A 175 -1.29 5.81 9.29
C VAL A 175 -0.78 5.57 10.70
N LYS A 176 -0.05 4.45 10.87
CA LYS A 176 0.71 4.16 12.08
C LYS A 176 2.17 3.99 11.72
N ALA A 177 3.03 4.82 12.29
CA ALA A 177 4.48 4.80 12.04
C ALA A 177 5.26 5.32 13.24
N VAL A 178 6.54 5.01 13.30
CA VAL A 178 7.46 5.63 14.27
C VAL A 178 7.84 7.02 13.77
N LYS A 179 8.19 7.12 12.49
CA LYS A 179 8.45 8.40 11.81
C LYS A 179 7.59 8.47 10.54
N LEU A 180 7.04 9.64 10.28
CA LEU A 180 6.32 9.96 9.04
C LEU A 180 6.98 11.17 8.38
N ASN A 181 7.52 10.97 7.19
CA ASN A 181 8.07 12.02 6.36
C ASN A 181 7.17 12.20 5.13
N ASN A 182 6.37 13.25 5.11
CA ASN A 182 5.56 13.65 3.96
C ASN A 182 6.27 14.81 3.24
N ASN A 183 7.26 14.44 2.43
CA ASN A 183 8.14 15.39 1.75
C ASN A 183 7.66 15.60 0.30
N GLY A 184 6.93 16.66 0.06
CA GLY A 184 6.29 16.97 -1.21
C GLY A 184 5.14 16.04 -1.59
N GLY A 185 4.77 15.11 -0.71
CA GLY A 185 3.69 14.16 -0.96
C GLY A 185 2.33 14.66 -0.50
N THR A 186 1.28 14.02 -0.99
CA THR A 186 -0.10 14.23 -0.53
C THR A 186 -0.58 13.03 0.27
N LEU A 187 -1.07 13.27 1.48
CA LEU A 187 -1.80 12.33 2.31
C LEU A 187 -3.20 12.92 2.54
N SER A 188 -4.22 12.30 1.97
CA SER A 188 -5.55 12.89 1.99
C SER A 188 -6.66 11.87 2.22
N ALA A 189 -7.77 12.35 2.79
CA ALA A 189 -9.03 11.63 2.83
C ALA A 189 -10.20 12.59 2.63
N ALA A 190 -11.26 12.16 1.92
CA ALA A 190 -12.49 12.94 1.82
C ALA A 190 -13.23 13.05 3.17
N GLY A 191 -13.06 12.06 4.05
CA GLY A 191 -13.52 12.08 5.46
C GLY A 191 -12.34 12.33 6.41
N ASP A 192 -12.03 11.35 7.25
CA ASP A 192 -11.06 11.49 8.33
C ASP A 192 -9.64 11.10 7.93
N VAL A 193 -8.66 11.81 8.48
CA VAL A 193 -7.26 11.42 8.52
C VAL A 193 -6.86 11.17 9.97
N ALA A 194 -6.38 9.96 10.27
CA ALA A 194 -5.88 9.58 11.58
C ALA A 194 -4.42 9.16 11.51
N LEU A 195 -3.54 9.90 12.16
CA LEU A 195 -2.11 9.66 12.21
C LEU A 195 -1.71 9.29 13.63
N ASN A 196 -1.10 8.12 13.80
CA ASN A 196 -0.46 7.71 15.04
C ASN A 196 1.05 7.62 14.78
N VAL A 197 1.79 8.63 15.22
CA VAL A 197 3.21 8.77 14.95
C VAL A 197 3.95 8.93 16.27
N SER A 198 4.88 8.02 16.57
CA SER A 198 5.44 7.95 17.92
C SER A 198 6.71 8.76 18.17
N LYS A 199 7.43 9.23 17.13
CA LYS A 199 8.68 10.02 17.32
C LYS A 199 8.68 11.31 16.52
N GLN A 200 8.37 11.27 15.23
CA GLN A 200 8.55 12.44 14.36
C GLN A 200 7.57 12.43 13.19
N LEU A 201 6.90 13.56 12.97
CA LEU A 201 6.17 13.85 11.75
C LEU A 201 6.81 15.08 11.09
N ASN A 202 7.30 14.91 9.87
CA ASN A 202 7.76 15.99 9.00
C ASN A 202 6.81 16.11 7.82
N ASN A 203 6.19 17.27 7.68
CA ASN A 203 5.44 17.68 6.52
C ASN A 203 6.17 18.86 5.90
N THR A 204 6.88 18.64 4.79
CA THR A 204 7.86 19.59 4.26
C THR A 204 7.83 19.66 2.75
N HIS A 205 8.44 20.69 2.14
CA HIS A 205 8.63 20.87 0.70
C HIS A 205 7.30 20.83 -0.08
N GLY A 206 6.28 21.50 0.39
CA GLY A 206 4.95 21.50 -0.22
C GLY A 206 4.13 20.26 0.09
N GLY A 207 4.50 19.49 1.11
CA GLY A 207 3.73 18.34 1.57
C GLY A 207 2.33 18.72 2.04
N GLU A 208 1.35 17.89 1.74
CA GLU A 208 -0.05 18.12 2.10
C GLU A 208 -0.58 16.98 2.96
N ILE A 209 -1.21 17.31 4.09
CA ILE A 209 -1.98 16.39 4.93
C ILE A 209 -3.39 16.99 5.08
N LEU A 210 -4.37 16.37 4.41
CA LEU A 210 -5.67 16.96 4.19
C LEU A 210 -6.80 16.00 4.61
N ALA A 211 -7.66 16.46 5.53
CA ALA A 211 -8.89 15.76 5.88
C ALA A 211 -10.12 16.61 5.50
N GLY A 212 -11.11 16.00 4.86
CA GLY A 212 -12.38 16.65 4.58
C GLY A 212 -13.20 16.89 5.85
N GLU A 213 -13.06 16.00 6.84
CA GLU A 213 -13.74 16.10 8.14
C GLU A 213 -12.69 16.24 9.27
N ASN A 214 -12.35 15.17 9.97
CA ASN A 214 -11.47 15.24 11.13
C ASN A 214 -10.04 14.86 10.77
N LEU A 215 -9.09 15.70 11.18
CA LEU A 215 -7.68 15.36 11.18
C LEU A 215 -7.25 15.15 12.63
N THR A 216 -6.82 13.95 12.96
CA THR A 216 -6.27 13.61 14.27
C THR A 216 -4.84 13.17 14.12
N LEU A 217 -3.94 13.81 14.82
CA LEU A 217 -2.57 13.38 15.01
C LEU A 217 -2.39 13.09 16.51
N ASP A 218 -2.18 11.82 16.81
CA ASP A 218 -1.86 11.35 18.15
C ASP A 218 -0.40 10.93 18.21
N GLY A 219 0.37 11.66 18.98
CA GLY A 219 1.77 11.36 19.28
C GLY A 219 1.91 10.48 20.52
N ALA A 220 3.15 10.22 20.91
CA ALA A 220 3.47 9.45 22.12
C ALA A 220 4.21 10.31 23.15
N GLN A 221 3.81 11.56 23.34
CA GLN A 221 4.44 12.57 24.22
C GLN A 221 5.90 12.92 23.86
N THR A 222 6.50 12.19 22.95
CA THR A 222 7.87 12.43 22.43
C THR A 222 7.85 12.83 20.95
N THR A 223 6.67 12.95 20.36
CA THR A 223 6.55 13.24 18.93
C THR A 223 6.81 14.70 18.63
N ALA A 224 7.77 14.94 17.75
CA ALA A 224 8.00 16.26 17.17
C ALA A 224 7.23 16.39 15.86
N LEU A 225 6.39 17.43 15.73
CA LEU A 225 5.73 17.80 14.48
C LEU A 225 6.43 19.01 13.87
N THR A 226 6.91 18.85 12.63
CA THR A 226 7.39 19.94 11.79
C THR A 226 6.49 20.07 10.58
N ASN A 227 5.91 21.26 10.39
CA ASN A 227 5.18 21.66 9.18
C ASN A 227 5.94 22.87 8.59
N ASP A 228 6.70 22.64 7.52
CA ASP A 228 7.55 23.65 6.93
C ASP A 228 7.24 23.83 5.44
N ASN A 229 6.85 25.05 5.04
CA ASN A 229 6.40 25.38 3.67
C ASN A 229 5.36 24.37 3.13
N SER A 230 4.41 23.94 3.97
CA SER A 230 3.54 22.79 3.73
C SER A 230 2.16 23.00 4.37
N ARG A 231 1.23 22.11 4.09
CA ARG A 231 -0.15 22.28 4.55
C ARG A 231 -0.63 21.10 5.39
N ILE A 232 -1.20 21.40 6.56
CA ILE A 232 -1.99 20.49 7.38
C ILE A 232 -3.36 21.11 7.55
N GLN A 233 -4.43 20.42 7.09
CA GLN A 233 -5.79 20.98 7.09
C GLN A 233 -6.84 19.92 7.37
N GLY A 234 -7.87 20.33 8.12
CA GLY A 234 -9.10 19.56 8.33
C GLY A 234 -10.29 20.46 8.62
N LYS A 235 -11.50 19.91 8.65
CA LYS A 235 -12.65 20.62 9.23
C LYS A 235 -12.42 20.79 10.73
N ASN A 236 -12.10 19.70 11.43
CA ASN A 236 -11.60 19.76 12.79
C ASN A 236 -10.18 19.20 12.82
N VAL A 237 -9.30 19.81 13.61
CA VAL A 237 -7.91 19.38 13.75
C VAL A 237 -7.61 19.17 15.23
N THR A 238 -7.18 17.96 15.57
CA THR A 238 -6.72 17.60 16.91
C THR A 238 -5.27 17.13 16.83
N LEU A 239 -4.39 17.83 17.52
CA LEU A 239 -2.98 17.45 17.70
C LEU A 239 -2.76 17.19 19.18
N SER A 240 -2.56 15.94 19.56
CA SER A 240 -2.40 15.52 20.95
C SER A 240 -1.09 14.79 21.21
N ASN A 241 -0.62 14.86 22.45
CA ASN A 241 0.58 14.14 22.89
C ASN A 241 1.86 14.52 22.11
N MET A 242 1.99 15.80 21.72
CA MET A 242 3.16 16.30 21.02
C MET A 242 4.22 16.81 22.02
N SER A 243 5.51 16.58 21.74
CA SER A 243 6.59 17.22 22.46
C SER A 243 6.88 18.62 21.94
N THR A 244 6.78 18.80 20.62
CA THR A 244 7.02 20.08 19.95
C THR A 244 6.14 20.20 18.71
N LEU A 245 5.73 21.44 18.41
CA LEU A 245 5.06 21.82 17.17
C LEU A 245 5.85 22.99 16.55
N THR A 246 6.36 22.76 15.35
CA THR A 246 7.05 23.77 14.55
C THR A 246 6.26 24.03 13.27
N ASN A 247 5.80 25.26 13.06
CA ASN A 247 5.10 25.66 11.85
C ASN A 247 5.83 26.86 11.24
N THR A 248 6.57 26.67 10.15
CA THR A 248 7.55 27.64 9.63
C THR A 248 7.41 27.87 8.14
N GLY A 249 8.00 28.96 7.66
CA GLY A 249 7.90 29.40 6.27
C GLY A 249 6.46 29.77 5.91
N ASP A 250 6.02 29.39 4.71
CA ASP A 250 4.64 29.57 4.24
C ASP A 250 3.72 28.43 4.68
N ALA A 251 4.03 27.79 5.83
CA ALA A 251 3.28 26.63 6.30
C ALA A 251 1.88 27.03 6.82
N VAL A 252 0.91 26.19 6.47
CA VAL A 252 -0.49 26.35 6.90
C VAL A 252 -0.88 25.20 7.82
N LEU A 253 -1.36 25.55 9.03
CA LEU A 253 -2.09 24.65 9.91
C LEU A 253 -3.50 25.24 10.06
N LEU A 254 -4.52 24.57 9.53
CA LEU A 254 -5.88 25.13 9.39
C LEU A 254 -6.95 24.16 9.83
N ALA A 255 -7.84 24.64 10.70
CA ALA A 255 -9.13 24.05 10.94
C ALA A 255 -10.24 25.03 10.53
N SER A 256 -11.20 24.57 9.71
CA SER A 256 -12.38 25.39 9.39
C SER A 256 -13.45 25.36 10.48
N GLY A 257 -13.38 24.40 11.39
CA GLY A 257 -14.19 24.27 12.60
C GLY A 257 -13.32 24.37 13.85
N ALA A 258 -13.24 23.31 14.64
CA ALA A 258 -12.49 23.29 15.88
C ALA A 258 -11.00 22.94 15.69
N MET A 259 -10.13 23.58 16.48
CA MET A 259 -8.74 23.19 16.60
C MET A 259 -8.41 22.92 18.06
N ASP A 260 -7.87 21.73 18.35
CA ASP A 260 -7.41 21.33 19.66
C ASP A 260 -5.94 20.95 19.60
N LEU A 261 -5.14 21.58 20.46
CA LEU A 261 -3.70 21.37 20.59
C LEU A 261 -3.41 21.01 22.05
N SER A 262 -3.43 19.71 22.38
CA SER A 262 -3.33 19.20 23.75
C SER A 262 -2.16 18.21 23.98
#